data_b880257598b2280c758a315a471fa21d
#
_entry.id   b880257598b2280c758a315a471fa21d
#
_cell.length_a   1.000
_cell.length_b   1.000
_cell.length_c   1.000
_cell.angle_alpha   90.00
_cell.angle_beta   90.00
_cell.angle_gamma   90.00
#
_symmetry.space_group_name_H-M   'P 1'
#
loop_
_entity.id
_entity.type
_entity.pdbx_description
1 polymer ?
#
loop_
_entity_poly.entity_id
_entity_poly.type
_entity_poly.pdbx_seq_one_letter_code
_entity_poly.pdbx_strand_id
1 'polypeptide(L)'
;ALIGGECLLKVVDDHFVPIRRDCYLPLGRDDKGNLTSVGMMQTLYENGKKYVLLERRTDMEDNTLIENRLFEVNGQALGRRVPLDTLTACKMLSDEEFLPNVPCMGLAVLRMPTVNCVDGSADPVSIYAPAVGLMHALARCEDQLNHEFLNGASRVFASEDLLRPDASGARGLRDDLFVGLPDDPANVGVTVYSPTLREGSYLARKQDILRSCESLLGLRRGILSETNAETQPRTATEITAASVDYDLTIRSLQKAWEDCAGDALFICSCLDRAYHKDDWWPTELSIDWGDGVLYDRSRVWAEQQQMVASGLLRPEIALAWYYDLPAETEADLQAVREKYMPTAKGGEKHE
;
A
#
# COMPACT_ATOMS: atom_id res chain seq x y z
N ALA A 1 -0.74 1.50 6.83
CA ALA A 1 -1.66 2.59 6.50
C ALA A 1 -2.48 2.28 5.25
N LEU A 2 -1.91 1.92 4.10
CA LEU A 2 -2.63 1.69 2.84
C LEU A 2 -3.86 0.78 2.98
N ILE A 3 -3.75 -0.31 3.73
CA ILE A 3 -4.84 -1.29 3.93
C ILE A 3 -5.83 -0.83 4.99
N GLY A 4 -5.36 -0.31 6.10
CA GLY A 4 -6.20 0.05 7.25
C GLY A 4 -6.61 1.52 7.30
N GLY A 5 -6.19 2.33 6.33
CA GLY A 5 -6.43 3.78 6.30
C GLY A 5 -5.48 4.59 7.18
N GLU A 6 -4.96 4.01 8.25
CA GLU A 6 -4.13 4.67 9.24
C GLU A 6 -3.14 3.67 9.87
N CYS A 7 -1.97 4.10 10.27
CA CYS A 7 -1.09 3.38 11.19
C CYS A 7 -0.39 4.37 12.11
N LEU A 8 0.10 3.87 13.25
CA LEU A 8 0.83 4.67 14.22
C LEU A 8 2.32 4.33 14.13
N LEU A 9 3.17 5.33 14.34
CA LEU A 9 4.59 5.14 14.56
C LEU A 9 4.89 5.43 16.03
N LYS A 10 5.35 4.40 16.74
CA LYS A 10 5.77 4.49 18.13
C LYS A 10 7.29 4.57 18.17
N VAL A 11 7.82 5.54 18.89
CA VAL A 11 9.25 5.62 19.20
C VAL A 11 9.57 4.58 20.28
N VAL A 12 10.56 3.73 20.04
CA VAL A 12 11.06 2.74 21.00
C VAL A 12 12.59 2.78 20.90
N ASP A 13 13.21 3.24 21.96
CA ASP A 13 14.66 3.48 22.03
C ASP A 13 15.14 4.34 20.84
N ASP A 14 15.91 3.78 19.93
CA ASP A 14 16.53 4.42 18.77
C ASP A 14 15.81 4.17 17.42
N HIS A 15 14.62 3.57 17.47
CA HIS A 15 13.91 3.22 16.23
C HIS A 15 12.40 3.45 16.31
N PHE A 16 11.75 3.46 15.15
CA PHE A 16 10.31 3.59 15.02
C PHE A 16 9.66 2.23 14.78
N VAL A 17 8.65 1.91 15.61
CA VAL A 17 7.85 0.69 15.45
C VAL A 17 6.49 1.04 14.84
N PRO A 18 6.18 0.54 13.63
CA PRO A 18 4.88 0.75 13.04
C PRO A 18 3.82 -0.15 13.71
N ILE A 19 2.74 0.47 14.19
CA ILE A 19 1.59 -0.22 14.76
C ILE A 19 0.47 -0.20 13.74
N ARG A 20 0.10 -1.38 13.26
CA ARG A 20 -0.94 -1.53 12.23
C ARG A 20 -2.32 -1.22 12.81
N ARG A 21 -3.25 -0.85 11.93
CA ARG A 21 -4.63 -0.50 12.30
C ARG A 21 -5.38 -1.60 13.07
N ASP A 22 -5.06 -2.86 12.81
CA ASP A 22 -5.63 -4.03 13.50
C ASP A 22 -5.00 -4.33 14.87
N CYS A 23 -3.93 -3.61 15.25
CA CYS A 23 -3.22 -3.79 16.52
C CYS A 23 -3.55 -2.70 17.56
N TYR A 24 -4.39 -1.74 17.24
CA TYR A 24 -4.84 -0.71 18.16
C TYR A 24 -6.32 -0.36 17.99
N LEU A 25 -6.92 0.17 19.05
CA LEU A 25 -8.29 0.64 19.09
C LEU A 25 -8.30 2.15 19.34
N PRO A 26 -8.89 2.97 18.46
CA PRO A 26 -9.17 4.37 18.76
C PRO A 26 -10.18 4.44 19.91
N LEU A 27 -9.84 5.14 20.98
CA LEU A 27 -10.72 5.33 22.13
C LEU A 27 -11.32 6.73 22.16
N GLY A 28 -10.70 7.69 21.50
CA GLY A 28 -11.18 9.05 21.35
C GLY A 28 -10.61 9.73 20.11
N ARG A 29 -11.40 10.65 19.54
CA ARG A 29 -10.99 11.57 18.48
C ARG A 29 -11.52 12.96 18.77
N ASP A 30 -10.81 13.96 18.30
CA ASP A 30 -11.25 15.36 18.31
C ASP A 30 -12.24 15.65 17.16
N ASP A 31 -12.78 16.87 17.13
CA ASP A 31 -13.70 17.33 16.07
C ASP A 31 -13.05 17.36 14.67
N LYS A 32 -11.73 17.33 14.59
CA LYS A 32 -10.95 17.27 13.35
C LYS A 32 -10.64 15.82 12.92
N GLY A 33 -11.01 14.84 13.75
CA GLY A 33 -10.77 13.43 13.54
C GLY A 33 -9.37 12.95 13.96
N ASN A 34 -8.56 13.79 14.64
CA ASN A 34 -7.28 13.35 15.19
C ASN A 34 -7.50 12.46 16.40
N LEU A 35 -6.60 11.49 16.60
CA LEU A 35 -6.65 10.62 17.77
C LEU A 35 -6.31 11.41 19.04
N THR A 36 -7.17 11.27 20.07
CA THR A 36 -6.95 11.83 21.41
C THR A 36 -6.74 10.75 22.45
N SER A 37 -7.17 9.53 22.17
CA SER A 37 -6.87 8.38 23.02
C SER A 37 -6.84 7.11 22.20
N VAL A 38 -5.88 6.23 22.49
CA VAL A 38 -5.67 4.97 21.81
C VAL A 38 -5.32 3.86 22.77
N GLY A 39 -5.89 2.68 22.54
CA GLY A 39 -5.52 1.44 23.24
C GLY A 39 -4.77 0.51 22.31
N MET A 40 -3.58 0.10 22.70
CA MET A 40 -2.72 -0.83 21.95
C MET A 40 -2.61 -2.15 22.69
N MET A 41 -2.49 -3.23 21.92
CA MET A 41 -2.39 -4.57 22.46
C MET A 41 -1.15 -5.27 21.90
N GLN A 42 -0.31 -5.74 22.81
CA GLN A 42 0.87 -6.53 22.48
C GLN A 42 0.82 -7.89 23.14
N THR A 43 1.04 -8.95 22.35
CA THR A 43 1.14 -10.32 22.86
C THR A 43 2.59 -10.63 23.17
N LEU A 44 2.83 -11.10 24.39
CA LEU A 44 4.15 -11.47 24.91
C LEU A 44 4.15 -12.92 25.38
N TYR A 45 5.30 -13.58 25.29
CA TYR A 45 5.48 -14.96 25.72
C TYR A 45 6.69 -15.04 26.65
N GLU A 46 6.50 -15.65 27.82
CA GLU A 46 7.60 -15.95 28.73
C GLU A 46 7.29 -17.24 29.49
N ASN A 47 8.29 -18.12 29.65
CA ASN A 47 8.17 -19.41 30.34
C ASN A 47 7.03 -20.30 29.84
N GLY A 48 6.75 -20.30 28.53
CA GLY A 48 5.69 -21.09 27.92
C GLY A 48 4.26 -20.58 28.15
N LYS A 49 4.11 -19.43 28.82
CA LYS A 49 2.83 -18.77 29.05
C LYS A 49 2.68 -17.59 28.10
N LYS A 50 1.41 -17.32 27.73
CA LYS A 50 1.02 -16.20 26.91
C LYS A 50 0.47 -15.08 27.79
N TYR A 51 0.92 -13.86 27.53
CA TYR A 51 0.47 -12.64 28.20
C TYR A 51 0.03 -11.61 27.16
N VAL A 52 -0.82 -10.69 27.57
CA VAL A 52 -1.22 -9.52 26.79
C VAL A 52 -0.94 -8.27 27.60
N LEU A 53 -0.10 -7.40 27.06
CA LEU A 53 0.10 -6.05 27.53
C LEU A 53 -0.91 -5.15 26.82
N LEU A 54 -1.74 -4.47 27.61
CA LEU A 54 -2.60 -3.39 27.15
C LEU A 54 -1.94 -2.06 27.52
N GLU A 55 -1.62 -1.27 26.52
CA GLU A 55 -1.09 0.08 26.66
C GLU A 55 -2.15 1.07 26.19
N ARG A 56 -2.60 1.94 27.05
CA ARG A 56 -3.48 3.04 26.72
C ARG A 56 -2.70 4.34 26.76
N ARG A 57 -2.81 5.14 25.72
CA ARG A 57 -2.27 6.50 25.68
C ARG A 57 -3.40 7.49 25.50
N THR A 58 -3.32 8.59 26.22
CA THR A 58 -4.31 9.68 26.17
C THR A 58 -3.56 11.00 26.06
N ASP A 59 -3.99 11.82 25.11
CA ASP A 59 -3.54 13.19 24.93
C ASP A 59 -4.21 14.09 25.98
N MET A 60 -3.43 14.89 26.67
CA MET A 60 -3.88 15.77 27.75
C MET A 60 -3.30 17.19 27.56
N GLU A 61 -3.72 17.84 26.47
CA GLU A 61 -3.30 19.22 26.16
C GLU A 61 -1.77 19.36 26.18
N ASP A 62 -1.10 18.84 25.16
CA ASP A 62 0.36 18.81 25.00
C ASP A 62 1.12 17.91 26.00
N ASN A 63 0.42 17.10 26.79
CA ASN A 63 1.02 16.10 27.66
C ASN A 63 0.46 14.72 27.30
N THR A 64 1.19 13.68 27.63
CA THR A 64 0.77 12.30 27.38
C THR A 64 0.63 11.52 28.68
N LEU A 65 -0.53 10.89 28.87
CA LEU A 65 -0.74 9.89 29.91
C LEU A 65 -0.64 8.50 29.29
N ILE A 66 0.24 7.65 29.83
CA ILE A 66 0.41 6.24 29.45
C ILE A 66 -0.06 5.36 30.61
N GLU A 67 -0.96 4.43 30.33
CA GLU A 67 -1.43 3.42 31.27
C GLU A 67 -1.07 2.03 30.74
N ASN A 68 -0.34 1.23 31.53
CA ASN A 68 0.06 -0.12 31.16
C ASN A 68 -0.62 -1.16 32.07
N ARG A 69 -1.18 -2.19 31.47
CA ARG A 69 -1.84 -3.28 32.20
C ARG A 69 -1.51 -4.63 31.57
N LEU A 70 -0.96 -5.54 32.38
CA LEU A 70 -0.56 -6.87 31.92
C LEU A 70 -1.60 -7.91 32.36
N PHE A 71 -1.96 -8.79 31.42
CA PHE A 71 -2.92 -9.88 31.66
C PHE A 71 -2.31 -11.22 31.26
N GLU A 72 -2.50 -12.25 32.10
CA GLU A 72 -2.23 -13.64 31.72
C GLU A 72 -3.38 -14.13 30.79
N VAL A 73 -3.07 -14.89 29.75
CA VAL A 73 -4.08 -15.39 28.79
C VAL A 73 -4.40 -16.84 29.10
N ASN A 74 -5.69 -17.13 29.25
CA ASN A 74 -6.22 -18.48 29.43
C ASN A 74 -6.99 -18.91 28.17
N GLY A 75 -6.35 -19.74 27.34
CA GLY A 75 -6.93 -20.14 26.04
C GLY A 75 -7.00 -18.95 25.08
N GLN A 76 -8.20 -18.49 24.73
CA GLN A 76 -8.43 -17.33 23.86
C GLN A 76 -8.94 -16.09 24.60
N ALA A 77 -9.19 -16.19 25.91
CA ALA A 77 -9.71 -15.08 26.71
C ALA A 77 -8.62 -14.42 27.56
N LEU A 78 -8.79 -13.11 27.79
CA LEU A 78 -8.00 -12.40 28.78
C LEU A 78 -8.31 -12.98 30.17
N GLY A 79 -7.26 -13.43 30.86
CA GLY A 79 -7.37 -13.93 32.23
C GLY A 79 -7.19 -12.82 33.26
N ARG A 80 -6.55 -13.14 34.39
CA ARG A 80 -6.35 -12.17 35.46
C ARG A 80 -5.28 -11.14 35.12
N ARG A 81 -5.42 -9.94 35.65
CA ARG A 81 -4.36 -8.94 35.68
C ARG A 81 -3.19 -9.44 36.54
N VAL A 82 -1.97 -9.28 36.05
CA VAL A 82 -0.73 -9.60 36.76
C VAL A 82 0.15 -8.35 36.81
N PRO A 83 1.06 -8.24 37.80
CA PRO A 83 2.01 -7.12 37.88
C PRO A 83 2.92 -7.08 36.65
N LEU A 84 3.37 -5.89 36.25
CA LEU A 84 4.23 -5.70 35.08
C LEU A 84 5.59 -6.38 35.24
N ASP A 85 6.12 -6.43 36.47
CA ASP A 85 7.40 -7.07 36.83
C ASP A 85 7.40 -8.59 36.67
N THR A 86 6.22 -9.19 36.40
CA THR A 86 6.07 -10.62 36.06
C THR A 86 6.86 -11.00 34.80
N LEU A 87 6.96 -10.07 33.85
CA LEU A 87 7.68 -10.26 32.59
C LEU A 87 8.97 -9.43 32.57
N THR A 88 10.07 -10.05 32.13
CA THR A 88 11.35 -9.36 31.99
C THR A 88 11.25 -8.15 31.05
N ALA A 89 10.49 -8.26 29.96
CA ALA A 89 10.28 -7.18 29.01
C ALA A 89 9.45 -6.00 29.55
N CYS A 90 8.70 -6.20 30.64
CA CYS A 90 7.80 -5.17 31.19
C CYS A 90 8.34 -4.54 32.49
N LYS A 91 9.50 -4.99 32.99
CA LYS A 91 10.04 -4.54 34.30
C LYS A 91 10.31 -3.04 34.39
N MET A 92 10.63 -2.41 33.26
CA MET A 92 10.91 -0.97 33.19
C MET A 92 9.66 -0.12 32.98
N LEU A 93 8.50 -0.75 32.74
CA LEU A 93 7.25 -0.05 32.52
C LEU A 93 6.57 0.25 33.85
N SER A 94 5.99 1.44 33.96
CA SER A 94 5.12 1.85 35.07
C SER A 94 3.65 1.54 34.75
N ASP A 95 2.83 1.26 35.78
CA ASP A 95 1.37 1.11 35.60
C ASP A 95 0.75 2.38 35.02
N GLU A 96 1.24 3.55 35.43
CA GLU A 96 0.85 4.87 34.94
C GLU A 96 2.08 5.76 34.84
N GLU A 97 2.19 6.46 33.72
CA GLU A 97 3.29 7.39 33.45
C GLU A 97 2.75 8.66 32.81
N PHE A 98 3.15 9.80 33.33
CA PHE A 98 2.78 11.10 32.79
C PHE A 98 4.01 11.76 32.16
N LEU A 99 3.92 12.06 30.88
CA LEU A 99 4.98 12.70 30.11
C LEU A 99 4.60 14.15 29.81
N PRO A 100 5.20 15.12 30.49
CA PRO A 100 4.94 16.54 30.22
C PRO A 100 5.60 16.98 28.91
N ASN A 101 4.92 17.85 28.18
CA ASN A 101 5.37 18.41 26.92
C ASN A 101 5.65 17.36 25.81
N VAL A 102 4.95 16.23 25.85
CA VAL A 102 4.96 15.21 24.80
C VAL A 102 3.57 15.21 24.17
N PRO A 103 3.41 15.84 23.01
CA PRO A 103 2.11 15.94 22.36
C PRO A 103 1.72 14.65 21.61
N CYS A 104 0.49 14.62 21.11
CA CYS A 104 -0.02 13.56 20.22
C CYS A 104 0.14 12.15 20.81
N MET A 105 0.00 12.00 22.12
CA MET A 105 0.17 10.72 22.81
C MET A 105 1.57 10.10 22.65
N GLY A 106 2.58 10.88 22.21
CA GLY A 106 3.90 10.36 21.85
C GLY A 106 3.87 9.37 20.68
N LEU A 107 2.92 9.53 19.76
CA LEU A 107 2.72 8.67 18.59
C LEU A 107 2.53 9.53 17.34
N ALA A 108 3.31 9.29 16.30
CA ALA A 108 3.04 9.89 15.01
C ALA A 108 2.01 9.06 14.24
N VAL A 109 1.14 9.73 13.50
CA VAL A 109 0.01 9.09 12.82
C VAL A 109 0.18 9.22 11.31
N LEU A 110 0.40 8.11 10.63
CA LEU A 110 0.32 8.06 9.18
C LEU A 110 -1.10 7.77 8.74
N ARG A 111 -1.80 8.80 8.29
CA ARG A 111 -3.16 8.70 7.81
C ARG A 111 -3.22 8.82 6.29
N MET A 112 -3.99 7.93 5.66
CA MET A 112 -4.18 8.01 4.21
C MET A 112 -5.06 9.21 3.84
N PRO A 113 -4.69 9.96 2.79
CA PRO A 113 -5.44 11.13 2.34
C PRO A 113 -6.69 10.71 1.53
N THR A 114 -7.47 9.78 2.06
CA THR A 114 -8.66 9.23 1.41
C THR A 114 -9.90 9.63 2.20
N VAL A 115 -10.88 10.21 1.51
CA VAL A 115 -12.15 10.57 2.13
C VAL A 115 -12.94 9.30 2.44
N ASN A 116 -13.49 9.22 3.66
CA ASN A 116 -14.35 8.12 4.04
C ASN A 116 -15.70 8.23 3.33
N CYS A 117 -15.86 7.42 2.28
CA CYS A 117 -17.10 7.30 1.51
C CYS A 117 -17.97 6.11 1.96
N VAL A 118 -17.56 5.36 3.00
CA VAL A 118 -18.29 4.19 3.49
C VAL A 118 -19.45 4.60 4.40
N ASP A 119 -19.16 5.41 5.41
CA ASP A 119 -20.14 5.85 6.42
C ASP A 119 -20.11 7.36 6.68
N GLY A 120 -19.20 8.11 6.02
CA GLY A 120 -19.04 9.55 6.19
C GLY A 120 -18.47 9.97 7.55
N SER A 121 -18.00 9.03 8.36
CA SER A 121 -17.33 9.34 9.63
C SER A 121 -15.93 9.91 9.41
N ALA A 122 -15.32 10.44 10.48
CA ALA A 122 -13.93 10.91 10.47
C ALA A 122 -12.92 9.75 10.53
N ASP A 123 -13.36 8.51 10.60
CA ASP A 123 -12.46 7.36 10.64
C ASP A 123 -11.73 7.18 9.31
N PRO A 124 -10.42 6.89 9.33
CA PRO A 124 -9.65 6.67 8.12
C PRO A 124 -10.06 5.35 7.46
N VAL A 125 -10.10 5.38 6.13
CA VAL A 125 -10.43 4.21 5.31
C VAL A 125 -9.24 3.82 4.44
N SER A 126 -9.21 2.56 3.99
CA SER A 126 -8.18 2.07 3.07
C SER A 126 -8.16 2.88 1.77
N ILE A 127 -6.98 2.96 1.15
CA ILE A 127 -6.84 3.65 -0.15
C ILE A 127 -7.76 3.06 -1.23
N TYR A 128 -8.08 1.77 -1.13
CA TYR A 128 -8.95 1.07 -2.07
C TYR A 128 -10.43 1.06 -1.66
N ALA A 129 -10.81 1.70 -0.55
CA ALA A 129 -12.21 1.73 -0.09
C ALA A 129 -13.21 2.16 -1.18
N PRO A 130 -12.94 3.18 -2.02
CA PRO A 130 -13.85 3.56 -3.10
C PRO A 130 -14.10 2.45 -4.13
N ALA A 131 -13.14 1.54 -4.32
CA ALA A 131 -13.19 0.48 -5.33
C ALA A 131 -13.72 -0.86 -4.81
N VAL A 132 -14.04 -1.00 -3.51
CA VAL A 132 -14.49 -2.29 -2.91
C VAL A 132 -15.70 -2.88 -3.64
N GLY A 133 -16.67 -2.06 -4.03
CA GLY A 133 -17.83 -2.52 -4.81
C GLY A 133 -17.44 -3.13 -6.17
N LEU A 134 -16.45 -2.55 -6.84
CA LEU A 134 -15.91 -3.05 -8.10
C LEU A 134 -15.06 -4.32 -7.90
N MET A 135 -14.32 -4.43 -6.79
CA MET A 135 -13.58 -5.65 -6.45
C MET A 135 -14.54 -6.84 -6.25
N HIS A 136 -15.67 -6.62 -5.58
CA HIS A 136 -16.71 -7.65 -5.49
C HIS A 136 -17.35 -7.98 -6.85
N ALA A 137 -17.51 -6.99 -7.72
CA ALA A 137 -18.00 -7.23 -9.08
C ALA A 137 -17.00 -8.02 -9.90
N LEU A 138 -15.69 -7.75 -9.73
CA LEU A 138 -14.62 -8.49 -10.37
C LEU A 138 -14.60 -9.95 -9.91
N ALA A 139 -14.64 -10.20 -8.60
CA ALA A 139 -14.70 -11.56 -8.06
C ALA A 139 -15.88 -12.35 -8.62
N ARG A 140 -17.09 -11.73 -8.66
CA ARG A 140 -18.27 -12.38 -9.30
C ARG A 140 -18.09 -12.64 -10.78
N CYS A 141 -17.41 -11.76 -11.51
CA CYS A 141 -17.14 -11.94 -12.92
C CYS A 141 -16.20 -13.14 -13.13
N GLU A 142 -15.18 -13.29 -12.30
CA GLU A 142 -14.27 -14.45 -12.33
C GLU A 142 -15.00 -15.76 -12.00
N ASP A 143 -15.85 -15.76 -10.96
CA ASP A 143 -16.65 -16.93 -10.61
C ASP A 143 -17.57 -17.34 -11.76
N GLN A 144 -18.23 -16.37 -12.42
CA GLN A 144 -19.08 -16.63 -13.56
C GLN A 144 -18.29 -17.19 -14.76
N LEU A 145 -17.10 -16.66 -15.03
CA LEU A 145 -16.22 -17.17 -16.07
C LEU A 145 -15.79 -18.61 -15.78
N ASN A 146 -15.41 -18.90 -14.53
CA ASN A 146 -15.07 -20.26 -14.12
C ASN A 146 -16.24 -21.22 -14.26
N HIS A 147 -17.45 -20.80 -13.89
CA HIS A 147 -18.66 -21.58 -14.09
C HIS A 147 -19.00 -21.81 -15.57
N GLU A 148 -18.75 -20.81 -16.43
CA GLU A 148 -18.93 -20.94 -17.88
C GLU A 148 -18.01 -22.03 -18.46
N PHE A 149 -16.74 -22.07 -18.03
CA PHE A 149 -15.80 -23.12 -18.44
C PHE A 149 -16.20 -24.49 -17.92
N LEU A 150 -16.61 -24.60 -16.64
CA LEU A 150 -17.04 -25.86 -16.06
C LEU A 150 -18.31 -26.40 -16.73
N ASN A 151 -19.29 -25.54 -16.98
CA ASN A 151 -20.55 -25.92 -17.60
C ASN A 151 -20.47 -26.06 -19.13
N GLY A 152 -19.52 -25.36 -19.74
CA GLY A 152 -19.27 -25.38 -21.17
C GLY A 152 -18.49 -26.61 -21.67
N ALA A 153 -18.13 -27.53 -20.78
CA ALA A 153 -17.53 -28.80 -21.17
C ALA A 153 -18.47 -29.56 -22.12
N SER A 154 -17.91 -30.00 -23.21
CA SER A 154 -18.68 -30.82 -24.20
C SER A 154 -19.21 -32.07 -23.52
N ARG A 155 -20.48 -32.34 -23.68
CA ARG A 155 -21.17 -33.50 -23.10
C ARG A 155 -21.87 -34.29 -24.21
N VAL A 156 -21.85 -35.58 -24.03
CA VAL A 156 -22.60 -36.48 -24.93
C VAL A 156 -23.80 -37.01 -24.14
N PHE A 157 -24.99 -36.72 -24.61
CA PHE A 157 -26.23 -37.27 -24.10
C PHE A 157 -26.54 -38.52 -24.91
N ALA A 158 -26.65 -39.66 -24.26
CA ALA A 158 -27.00 -40.90 -24.87
C ALA A 158 -28.18 -41.57 -24.12
N SER A 159 -29.02 -42.32 -24.83
CA SER A 159 -30.05 -43.09 -24.18
C SER A 159 -29.42 -44.15 -23.27
N GLU A 160 -29.99 -44.34 -22.10
CA GLU A 160 -29.55 -45.37 -21.13
C GLU A 160 -29.51 -46.77 -21.74
N ASP A 161 -30.38 -47.04 -22.68
CA ASP A 161 -30.46 -48.35 -23.36
C ASP A 161 -29.27 -48.62 -24.30
N LEU A 162 -28.54 -47.59 -24.70
CA LEU A 162 -27.30 -47.72 -25.46
C LEU A 162 -26.07 -47.99 -24.61
N LEU A 163 -26.19 -47.75 -23.28
CA LEU A 163 -25.09 -47.91 -22.34
C LEU A 163 -25.07 -49.36 -21.81
N ARG A 164 -23.92 -50.00 -21.89
CA ARG A 164 -23.74 -51.34 -21.30
C ARG A 164 -23.60 -51.22 -19.77
N PRO A 165 -24.33 -52.05 -19.00
CA PRO A 165 -24.13 -52.05 -17.56
C PRO A 165 -22.72 -52.57 -17.23
N ASP A 166 -22.08 -51.92 -16.24
CA ASP A 166 -20.83 -52.38 -15.67
C ASP A 166 -21.06 -53.61 -14.74
N ALA A 167 -19.98 -54.13 -14.12
CA ALA A 167 -20.04 -55.27 -13.23
C ALA A 167 -20.90 -55.02 -11.97
N SER A 168 -21.21 -53.76 -11.64
CA SER A 168 -22.09 -53.34 -10.53
C SER A 168 -23.53 -53.10 -10.96
N GLY A 169 -23.83 -53.23 -12.26
CA GLY A 169 -25.15 -52.97 -12.81
C GLY A 169 -25.44 -51.49 -13.11
N ALA A 170 -24.51 -50.60 -12.85
CA ALA A 170 -24.63 -49.23 -13.21
C ALA A 170 -24.43 -49.03 -14.72
N ARG A 171 -25.38 -48.32 -15.35
CA ARG A 171 -25.30 -47.97 -16.76
C ARG A 171 -24.65 -46.58 -16.90
N GLY A 172 -23.36 -46.57 -17.13
CA GLY A 172 -22.62 -45.33 -17.31
C GLY A 172 -21.38 -45.55 -18.15
N LEU A 173 -21.10 -44.66 -19.07
CA LEU A 173 -19.77 -44.45 -19.58
C LEU A 173 -19.12 -43.40 -18.70
N ARG A 174 -17.96 -43.76 -18.23
CA ARG A 174 -17.05 -43.04 -17.37
C ARG A 174 -17.17 -41.51 -17.47
N ASP A 175 -17.44 -40.89 -16.30
CA ASP A 175 -17.20 -39.50 -16.00
C ASP A 175 -18.09 -38.43 -16.69
N ASP A 176 -17.83 -37.21 -16.38
CA ASP A 176 -18.48 -35.94 -16.73
C ASP A 176 -18.84 -35.74 -18.21
N LEU A 177 -18.38 -36.62 -19.09
CA LEU A 177 -18.57 -36.50 -20.52
C LEU A 177 -19.90 -37.08 -21.04
N PHE A 178 -20.51 -38.05 -20.29
CA PHE A 178 -21.70 -38.74 -20.70
C PHE A 178 -22.82 -38.64 -19.66
N VAL A 179 -24.00 -38.27 -20.11
CA VAL A 179 -25.20 -38.22 -19.28
C VAL A 179 -26.23 -39.18 -19.86
N GLY A 180 -26.59 -40.21 -19.12
CA GLY A 180 -27.69 -41.11 -19.48
C GLY A 180 -29.02 -40.42 -19.21
N LEU A 181 -29.90 -40.34 -20.18
CA LEU A 181 -31.27 -39.85 -20.05
C LEU A 181 -32.26 -41.03 -20.15
N PRO A 182 -33.26 -41.10 -19.26
CA PRO A 182 -34.37 -42.04 -19.42
C PRO A 182 -35.16 -41.62 -20.66
N ASP A 183 -35.30 -42.55 -21.63
CA ASP A 183 -35.79 -42.25 -22.95
C ASP A 183 -37.17 -42.83 -23.21
N ASP A 184 -37.88 -42.14 -24.10
CA ASP A 184 -39.09 -42.67 -24.76
C ASP A 184 -38.62 -43.68 -25.83
N PRO A 185 -39.12 -44.94 -25.83
CA PRO A 185 -38.69 -46.01 -26.74
C PRO A 185 -38.72 -45.66 -28.23
N ALA A 186 -39.36 -44.57 -28.60
CA ALA A 186 -39.46 -44.09 -29.98
C ALA A 186 -38.30 -43.22 -30.45
N ASN A 187 -37.37 -42.81 -29.59
CA ASN A 187 -36.40 -41.76 -29.91
C ASN A 187 -35.00 -42.05 -29.33
N VAL A 188 -34.46 -43.23 -29.63
CA VAL A 188 -33.12 -43.63 -29.20
C VAL A 188 -32.06 -42.83 -29.99
N GLY A 189 -31.45 -41.87 -29.35
CA GLY A 189 -30.48 -40.98 -30.01
C GLY A 189 -29.25 -40.67 -29.15
N VAL A 190 -28.20 -40.27 -29.81
CA VAL A 190 -26.99 -39.69 -29.19
C VAL A 190 -26.92 -38.21 -29.62
N THR A 191 -26.92 -37.33 -28.65
CA THR A 191 -26.79 -35.89 -28.90
C THR A 191 -25.49 -35.37 -28.30
N VAL A 192 -24.67 -34.71 -29.10
CA VAL A 192 -23.46 -34.05 -28.62
C VAL A 192 -23.81 -32.59 -28.32
N TYR A 193 -23.67 -32.23 -27.07
CA TYR A 193 -23.82 -30.84 -26.60
C TYR A 193 -22.43 -30.21 -26.50
N SER A 194 -22.14 -29.25 -27.35
CA SER A 194 -20.89 -28.51 -27.34
C SER A 194 -21.23 -26.99 -27.42
N PRO A 195 -21.49 -26.35 -26.32
CA PRO A 195 -21.86 -24.93 -26.32
C PRO A 195 -20.67 -24.05 -26.70
N THR A 196 -20.95 -22.95 -27.36
CA THR A 196 -19.95 -21.90 -27.58
C THR A 196 -19.76 -21.11 -26.32
N LEU A 197 -18.53 -21.04 -25.82
CA LEU A 197 -18.19 -20.28 -24.60
C LEU A 197 -18.31 -18.78 -24.87
N ARG A 198 -18.84 -18.04 -23.90
CA ARG A 198 -19.00 -16.57 -23.94
C ARG A 198 -17.82 -15.86 -23.30
N GLU A 199 -16.62 -16.46 -23.31
CA GLU A 199 -15.41 -15.97 -22.66
C GLU A 199 -15.08 -14.52 -23.01
N GLY A 200 -15.21 -14.14 -24.29
CA GLY A 200 -14.92 -12.79 -24.76
C GLY A 200 -15.75 -11.70 -24.06
N SER A 201 -17.02 -11.99 -23.74
CA SER A 201 -17.89 -11.05 -23.02
C SER A 201 -17.47 -10.89 -21.57
N TYR A 202 -17.07 -11.98 -20.92
CA TYR A 202 -16.57 -11.94 -19.54
C TYR A 202 -15.22 -11.23 -19.45
N LEU A 203 -14.29 -11.49 -20.37
CA LEU A 203 -13.01 -10.81 -20.42
C LEU A 203 -13.17 -9.31 -20.70
N ALA A 204 -14.06 -8.91 -21.61
CA ALA A 204 -14.36 -7.51 -21.85
C ALA A 204 -14.92 -6.83 -20.57
N ARG A 205 -15.86 -7.49 -19.89
CA ARG A 205 -16.42 -6.98 -18.64
C ARG A 205 -15.37 -6.86 -17.54
N LYS A 206 -14.46 -7.83 -17.42
CA LYS A 206 -13.32 -7.78 -16.49
C LYS A 206 -12.45 -6.56 -16.77
N GLN A 207 -12.10 -6.32 -18.01
CA GLN A 207 -11.30 -5.16 -18.41
C GLN A 207 -12.01 -3.83 -18.10
N ASP A 208 -13.32 -3.73 -18.29
CA ASP A 208 -14.08 -2.53 -17.93
C ASP A 208 -14.09 -2.27 -16.41
N ILE A 209 -14.22 -3.33 -15.60
CA ILE A 209 -14.16 -3.21 -14.14
C ILE A 209 -12.75 -2.75 -13.70
N LEU A 210 -11.68 -3.34 -14.25
CA LEU A 210 -10.30 -2.96 -13.94
C LEU A 210 -10.02 -1.50 -14.30
N ARG A 211 -10.49 -1.03 -15.48
CA ARG A 211 -10.39 0.38 -15.88
C ARG A 211 -11.14 1.33 -14.94
N SER A 212 -12.30 0.89 -14.47
CA SER A 212 -13.08 1.65 -13.49
C SER A 212 -12.37 1.72 -12.13
N CYS A 213 -11.72 0.62 -11.69
CA CYS A 213 -10.89 0.62 -10.50
C CYS A 213 -9.69 1.59 -10.65
N GLU A 214 -9.00 1.57 -11.78
CA GLU A 214 -7.89 2.51 -12.05
C GLU A 214 -8.35 3.96 -11.90
N SER A 215 -9.49 4.31 -12.50
CA SER A 215 -10.05 5.66 -12.44
C SER A 215 -10.43 6.07 -11.02
N LEU A 216 -11.08 5.19 -10.23
CA LEU A 216 -11.48 5.51 -8.85
C LEU A 216 -10.31 5.63 -7.88
N LEU A 217 -9.24 4.90 -8.14
CA LEU A 217 -8.05 4.89 -7.29
C LEU A 217 -6.98 5.92 -7.72
N GLY A 218 -7.26 6.70 -8.76
CA GLY A 218 -6.29 7.63 -9.32
C GLY A 218 -5.05 6.91 -9.89
N LEU A 219 -5.20 5.66 -10.35
CA LEU A 219 -4.12 4.91 -10.96
C LEU A 219 -4.01 5.22 -12.44
N ARG A 220 -2.79 5.15 -12.96
CA ARG A 220 -2.57 5.27 -14.40
C ARG A 220 -3.23 4.11 -15.14
N ARG A 221 -3.89 4.43 -16.25
CA ARG A 221 -4.52 3.43 -17.12
C ARG A 221 -3.50 2.43 -17.63
N GLY A 222 -3.79 1.14 -17.50
CA GLY A 222 -2.90 0.05 -17.89
C GLY A 222 -2.01 -0.49 -16.78
N ILE A 223 -2.20 -0.05 -15.53
CA ILE A 223 -1.56 -0.67 -14.36
C ILE A 223 -2.28 -1.97 -13.98
N LEU A 224 -3.61 -1.96 -13.98
CA LEU A 224 -4.45 -3.11 -13.68
C LEU A 224 -5.08 -3.69 -14.93
N SER A 225 -5.50 -2.84 -15.86
CA SER A 225 -6.14 -3.23 -17.12
C SER A 225 -5.11 -3.45 -18.23
N GLU A 226 -5.47 -4.28 -19.21
CA GLU A 226 -4.66 -4.42 -20.42
C GLU A 226 -4.76 -3.16 -21.28
N THR A 227 -3.61 -2.65 -21.69
CA THR A 227 -3.52 -1.64 -22.74
C THR A 227 -3.37 -2.37 -24.07
N ASN A 228 -4.34 -2.22 -24.96
CA ASN A 228 -4.17 -2.64 -26.35
C ASN A 228 -3.03 -1.80 -26.94
N ALA A 229 -1.84 -2.37 -26.99
CA ALA A 229 -0.63 -1.71 -27.50
C ALA A 229 -0.71 -1.33 -28.99
N GLU A 230 -1.75 -1.79 -29.68
CA GLU A 230 -1.90 -1.62 -31.14
C GLU A 230 -2.67 -0.35 -31.57
N THR A 231 -3.22 0.43 -30.64
CA THR A 231 -4.02 1.60 -31.00
C THR A 231 -3.24 2.89 -30.79
N GLN A 232 -2.59 3.34 -31.86
CA GLN A 232 -1.98 4.64 -32.13
C GLN A 232 -0.85 5.08 -31.19
N PRO A 233 0.27 5.56 -31.73
CA PRO A 233 1.33 6.19 -30.96
C PRO A 233 0.75 7.43 -30.27
N ARG A 234 0.60 7.39 -28.96
CA ARG A 234 0.18 8.55 -28.16
C ARG A 234 1.29 9.57 -28.15
N THR A 235 0.94 10.83 -28.28
CA THR A 235 1.90 11.92 -28.14
C THR A 235 2.35 12.02 -26.67
N ALA A 236 3.57 12.51 -26.44
CA ALA A 236 4.10 12.71 -25.08
C ALA A 236 3.15 13.58 -24.23
N THR A 237 2.46 14.54 -24.84
CA THR A 237 1.48 15.41 -24.20
C THR A 237 0.23 14.64 -23.73
N GLU A 238 -0.27 13.68 -24.50
CA GLU A 238 -1.40 12.85 -24.11
C GLU A 238 -1.04 11.88 -22.99
N ILE A 239 0.20 11.35 -23.00
CA ILE A 239 0.71 10.50 -21.92
C ILE A 239 0.82 11.31 -20.63
N THR A 240 1.32 12.53 -20.71
CA THR A 240 1.45 13.42 -19.55
C THR A 240 0.08 13.82 -19.00
N ALA A 241 -0.88 14.21 -19.86
CA ALA A 241 -2.23 14.56 -19.42
C ALA A 241 -2.97 13.37 -18.78
N ALA A 242 -2.75 12.15 -19.29
CA ALA A 242 -3.37 10.94 -18.74
C ALA A 242 -2.78 10.48 -17.39
N SER A 243 -1.66 11.06 -16.96
CA SER A 243 -0.99 10.69 -15.71
C SER A 243 -1.14 11.71 -14.58
N VAL A 244 -1.82 12.83 -14.82
CA VAL A 244 -1.99 13.89 -13.81
C VAL A 244 -2.66 13.38 -12.53
N ASP A 245 -3.73 12.61 -12.63
CA ASP A 245 -4.43 12.06 -11.46
C ASP A 245 -3.54 11.09 -10.67
N TYR A 246 -2.75 10.30 -11.37
CA TYR A 246 -1.78 9.39 -10.75
C TYR A 246 -0.70 10.17 -9.99
N ASP A 247 -0.16 11.24 -10.59
CA ASP A 247 0.84 12.10 -9.96
C ASP A 247 0.29 12.78 -8.71
N LEU A 248 -0.94 13.27 -8.77
CA LEU A 248 -1.61 13.87 -7.62
C LEU A 248 -1.81 12.84 -6.50
N THR A 249 -2.19 11.61 -6.85
CA THR A 249 -2.33 10.53 -5.87
C THR A 249 -1.00 10.21 -5.19
N ILE A 250 0.08 10.04 -5.97
CA ILE A 250 1.41 9.78 -5.41
C ILE A 250 1.89 10.93 -4.53
N ARG A 251 1.77 12.18 -5.00
CA ARG A 251 2.17 13.37 -4.22
C ARG A 251 1.39 13.51 -2.92
N SER A 252 0.10 13.18 -2.93
CA SER A 252 -0.70 13.20 -1.69
C SER A 252 -0.23 12.16 -0.67
N LEU A 253 0.18 10.97 -1.13
CA LEU A 253 0.75 9.94 -0.27
C LEU A 253 2.14 10.31 0.24
N GLN A 254 2.98 10.88 -0.62
CA GLN A 254 4.30 11.40 -0.24
C GLN A 254 4.16 12.48 0.83
N LYS A 255 3.25 13.44 0.63
CA LYS A 255 2.97 14.50 1.60
C LYS A 255 2.50 13.95 2.94
N ALA A 256 1.58 12.99 2.94
CA ALA A 256 1.11 12.34 4.17
C ALA A 256 2.25 11.63 4.92
N TRP A 257 3.21 11.05 4.18
CA TRP A 257 4.39 10.44 4.77
C TRP A 257 5.36 11.48 5.32
N GLU A 258 5.63 12.56 4.60
CA GLU A 258 6.48 13.67 5.05
C GLU A 258 5.96 14.27 6.36
N ASP A 259 4.65 14.56 6.40
CA ASP A 259 4.01 15.10 7.59
C ASP A 259 4.16 14.13 8.78
N CYS A 260 3.87 12.84 8.57
CA CYS A 260 4.04 11.81 9.60
C CYS A 260 5.50 11.66 10.07
N ALA A 261 6.46 11.70 9.16
CA ALA A 261 7.88 11.60 9.48
C ALA A 261 8.37 12.83 10.26
N GLY A 262 7.91 14.02 9.89
CA GLY A 262 8.17 15.26 10.63
C GLY A 262 7.64 15.19 12.07
N ASP A 263 6.38 14.77 12.21
CA ASP A 263 5.76 14.56 13.53
C ASP A 263 6.52 13.50 14.35
N ALA A 264 6.95 12.40 13.71
CA ALA A 264 7.70 11.35 14.39
C ALA A 264 9.05 11.86 14.94
N LEU A 265 9.78 12.65 14.16
CA LEU A 265 11.04 13.25 14.61
C LEU A 265 10.81 14.28 15.72
N PHE A 266 9.77 15.10 15.61
CA PHE A 266 9.40 16.06 16.64
C PHE A 266 9.05 15.36 17.95
N ILE A 267 8.22 14.30 17.91
CA ILE A 267 7.87 13.48 19.06
C ILE A 267 9.13 12.83 19.66
N CYS A 268 10.05 12.33 18.82
CA CYS A 268 11.32 11.78 19.28
C CYS A 268 12.12 12.81 20.10
N SER A 269 12.24 14.05 19.62
CA SER A 269 12.92 15.12 20.38
C SER A 269 12.23 15.44 21.72
N CYS A 270 10.89 15.40 21.74
CA CYS A 270 10.14 15.60 22.99
C CYS A 270 10.36 14.47 24.00
N LEU A 271 10.40 13.22 23.52
CA LEU A 271 10.66 12.05 24.35
C LEU A 271 12.10 12.04 24.88
N ASP A 272 13.09 12.36 24.05
CA ASP A 272 14.49 12.49 24.48
C ASP A 272 14.65 13.55 25.57
N ARG A 273 13.95 14.68 25.43
CA ARG A 273 13.94 15.70 26.47
C ARG A 273 13.30 15.19 27.76
N ALA A 274 12.20 14.45 27.67
CA ALA A 274 11.48 13.92 28.82
C ALA A 274 12.29 12.84 29.54
N TYR A 275 12.93 11.92 28.84
CA TYR A 275 13.64 10.78 29.43
C TYR A 275 15.13 11.01 29.66
N HIS A 276 15.84 11.59 28.67
CA HIS A 276 17.30 11.73 28.69
C HIS A 276 17.76 13.15 29.04
N LYS A 277 16.85 14.15 29.03
CA LYS A 277 17.14 15.58 29.18
C LYS A 277 18.02 16.15 28.09
N ASP A 278 18.09 15.47 26.95
CA ASP A 278 18.76 15.96 25.77
C ASP A 278 17.89 17.02 25.07
N ASP A 279 18.47 18.17 24.77
CA ASP A 279 17.75 19.30 24.18
C ASP A 279 18.16 19.48 22.72
N TRP A 280 17.57 18.69 21.85
CA TRP A 280 17.70 18.84 20.41
C TRP A 280 16.33 19.08 19.77
N TRP A 281 16.35 19.76 18.64
CA TRP A 281 15.17 19.99 17.85
C TRP A 281 15.41 19.49 16.42
N PRO A 282 14.45 18.81 15.80
CA PRO A 282 14.58 18.46 14.40
C PRO A 282 14.68 19.72 13.57
N THR A 283 15.68 19.79 12.72
CA THR A 283 15.75 20.75 11.64
C THR A 283 14.74 20.40 10.55
N GLU A 284 14.61 21.22 9.52
CA GLU A 284 13.71 20.95 8.42
C GLU A 284 13.99 19.57 7.80
N LEU A 285 12.95 18.72 7.76
CA LEU A 285 13.00 17.41 7.12
C LEU A 285 12.80 17.59 5.62
N SER A 286 13.81 17.27 4.84
CA SER A 286 13.70 17.19 3.39
C SER A 286 13.82 15.72 2.97
N ILE A 287 12.80 15.20 2.30
CA ILE A 287 12.81 13.85 1.75
C ILE A 287 12.97 13.95 0.24
N ASP A 288 14.07 13.41 -0.27
CA ASP A 288 14.21 13.25 -1.71
C ASP A 288 13.51 11.97 -2.15
N TRP A 289 12.38 12.12 -2.82
CA TRP A 289 11.60 11.02 -3.37
C TRP A 289 12.19 10.46 -4.66
N GLY A 290 13.34 10.98 -5.08
CA GLY A 290 13.89 10.70 -6.39
C GLY A 290 13.00 11.22 -7.51
N ASP A 291 13.38 10.92 -8.72
CA ASP A 291 12.71 11.46 -9.92
C ASP A 291 11.39 10.76 -10.28
N GLY A 292 10.78 10.07 -9.36
CA GLY A 292 9.42 9.50 -9.48
C GLY A 292 9.16 8.71 -10.76
N VAL A 293 7.96 8.13 -10.83
CA VAL A 293 7.49 7.24 -11.91
C VAL A 293 7.31 7.97 -13.27
N LEU A 294 7.40 9.30 -13.30
CA LEU A 294 7.11 10.12 -14.48
C LEU A 294 8.27 11.01 -14.93
N TYR A 295 9.41 10.85 -14.31
CA TYR A 295 10.56 11.64 -14.65
C TYR A 295 11.23 11.06 -15.89
N ASP A 296 11.03 11.69 -17.03
CA ASP A 296 11.82 11.41 -18.23
C ASP A 296 13.19 12.07 -18.08
N ARG A 297 14.14 11.31 -17.49
CA ARG A 297 15.53 11.75 -17.28
C ARG A 297 16.13 12.26 -18.59
N SER A 298 15.73 11.68 -19.72
CA SER A 298 16.21 12.09 -21.03
C SER A 298 15.69 13.48 -21.40
N ARG A 299 14.45 13.79 -21.05
CA ARG A 299 13.84 15.10 -21.30
C ARG A 299 14.48 16.19 -20.46
N VAL A 300 14.64 15.93 -19.15
CA VAL A 300 15.27 16.91 -18.25
C VAL A 300 16.75 17.12 -18.64
N TRP A 301 17.44 16.06 -19.02
CA TRP A 301 18.79 16.19 -19.54
C TRP A 301 18.85 17.07 -20.79
N ALA A 302 17.90 16.90 -21.71
CA ALA A 302 17.81 17.75 -22.90
C ALA A 302 17.49 19.22 -22.55
N GLU A 303 16.61 19.46 -21.60
CA GLU A 303 16.30 20.81 -21.09
C GLU A 303 17.53 21.44 -20.41
N GLN A 304 18.23 20.70 -19.57
CA GLN A 304 19.48 21.16 -18.93
C GLN A 304 20.59 21.47 -19.96
N GLN A 305 20.77 20.60 -20.96
CA GLN A 305 21.70 20.87 -22.04
C GLN A 305 21.35 22.17 -22.79
N GLN A 306 20.07 22.44 -23.01
CA GLN A 306 19.61 23.68 -23.61
C GLN A 306 19.89 24.88 -22.71
N MET A 307 19.68 24.76 -21.39
CA MET A 307 20.01 25.81 -20.41
C MET A 307 21.51 26.06 -20.35
N VAL A 308 22.34 25.05 -20.42
CA VAL A 308 23.79 25.17 -20.48
C VAL A 308 24.21 25.87 -21.79
N ALA A 309 23.65 25.47 -22.93
CA ALA A 309 23.94 26.09 -24.22
C ALA A 309 23.52 27.57 -24.30
N SER A 310 22.44 27.94 -23.58
CA SER A 310 21.98 29.35 -23.47
C SER A 310 22.71 30.15 -22.39
N GLY A 311 23.61 29.53 -21.62
CA GLY A 311 24.37 30.19 -20.55
C GLY A 311 23.57 30.44 -19.28
N LEU A 312 22.38 29.85 -19.14
CA LEU A 312 21.50 30.00 -17.96
C LEU A 312 21.85 29.02 -16.82
N LEU A 313 22.52 27.91 -17.14
CA LEU A 313 22.93 26.89 -16.18
C LEU A 313 24.43 26.60 -16.33
N ARG A 314 25.12 26.43 -15.21
CA ARG A 314 26.52 26.01 -15.22
C ARG A 314 26.62 24.55 -15.62
N PRO A 315 27.54 24.18 -16.54
CA PRO A 315 27.66 22.79 -17.03
C PRO A 315 28.00 21.80 -15.92
N GLU A 316 28.73 22.22 -14.88
CA GLU A 316 29.05 21.38 -13.73
C GLU A 316 27.81 20.94 -12.97
N ILE A 317 26.79 21.83 -12.83
CA ILE A 317 25.52 21.53 -12.16
C ILE A 317 24.74 20.52 -12.97
N ALA A 318 24.67 20.66 -14.29
CA ALA A 318 24.00 19.71 -15.16
C ALA A 318 24.67 18.33 -15.14
N LEU A 319 26.02 18.29 -15.10
CA LEU A 319 26.77 17.05 -14.99
C LEU A 319 26.63 16.40 -13.60
N ALA A 320 26.67 17.18 -12.53
CA ALA A 320 26.44 16.69 -11.17
C ALA A 320 25.07 16.02 -11.07
N TRP A 321 24.03 16.67 -11.58
CA TRP A 321 22.70 16.09 -11.65
C TRP A 321 22.66 14.80 -12.50
N TYR A 322 23.32 14.76 -13.65
CA TYR A 322 23.32 13.59 -14.54
C TYR A 322 23.98 12.36 -13.89
N TYR A 323 25.03 12.57 -13.11
CA TYR A 323 25.78 11.52 -12.42
C TYR A 323 25.39 11.32 -10.95
N ASP A 324 24.30 11.96 -10.48
CA ASP A 324 23.81 11.92 -9.10
C ASP A 324 24.91 12.27 -8.07
N LEU A 325 25.63 13.36 -8.32
CA LEU A 325 26.72 13.83 -7.49
C LEU A 325 26.27 15.08 -6.68
N PRO A 326 26.82 15.29 -5.48
CA PRO A 326 26.53 16.50 -4.72
C PRO A 326 26.99 17.76 -5.49
N ALA A 327 26.17 18.81 -5.43
CA ALA A 327 26.40 20.09 -6.09
C ALA A 327 26.08 21.29 -5.17
N GLU A 328 26.12 21.08 -3.86
CA GLU A 328 25.73 22.08 -2.86
C GLU A 328 26.84 23.09 -2.60
N THR A 329 28.08 22.67 -2.72
CA THR A 329 29.25 23.53 -2.45
C THR A 329 30.08 23.78 -3.72
N GLU A 330 30.82 24.90 -3.74
CA GLU A 330 31.76 25.21 -4.85
C GLU A 330 32.86 24.17 -4.96
N ALA A 331 33.24 23.51 -3.86
CA ALA A 331 34.19 22.40 -3.85
C ALA A 331 33.66 21.17 -4.61
N ASP A 332 32.36 20.86 -4.44
CA ASP A 332 31.70 19.76 -5.16
C ASP A 332 31.68 20.03 -6.66
N LEU A 333 31.32 21.25 -7.05
CA LEU A 333 31.30 21.67 -8.45
C LEU A 333 32.70 21.64 -9.08
N GLN A 334 33.74 21.99 -8.31
CA GLN A 334 35.10 21.90 -8.77
C GLN A 334 35.53 20.44 -8.99
N ALA A 335 35.18 19.54 -8.11
CA ALA A 335 35.42 18.10 -8.26
C ALA A 335 34.72 17.52 -9.51
N VAL A 336 33.49 17.93 -9.78
CA VAL A 336 32.77 17.55 -11.01
C VAL A 336 33.46 18.11 -12.25
N ARG A 337 33.93 19.36 -12.21
CA ARG A 337 34.66 20.01 -13.31
C ARG A 337 35.93 19.27 -13.63
N GLU A 338 36.77 18.96 -12.63
CA GLU A 338 38.06 18.26 -12.80
C GLU A 338 37.86 16.86 -13.35
N LYS A 339 36.81 16.15 -12.96
CA LYS A 339 36.62 14.75 -13.31
C LYS A 339 35.90 14.54 -14.64
N TYR A 340 34.94 15.38 -14.98
CA TYR A 340 34.00 15.14 -16.09
C TYR A 340 34.06 16.17 -17.20
N MET A 341 34.67 17.36 -16.99
CA MET A 341 34.76 18.35 -18.03
C MET A 341 36.13 18.28 -18.72
N PRO A 342 36.20 18.53 -20.06
CA PRO A 342 37.47 18.60 -20.74
C PRO A 342 38.30 19.78 -20.19
N THR A 343 39.55 19.53 -19.86
CA THR A 343 40.52 20.58 -19.55
C THR A 343 40.63 21.53 -20.73
N ALA A 344 40.40 22.83 -20.50
CA ALA A 344 40.62 23.82 -21.54
C ALA A 344 42.07 23.69 -22.07
N LYS A 345 42.22 23.24 -23.32
CA LYS A 345 43.51 23.26 -23.99
C LYS A 345 43.98 24.71 -23.99
N GLY A 346 45.12 24.95 -23.32
CA GLY A 346 45.75 26.24 -23.29
C GLY A 346 45.90 26.78 -24.72
N GLY A 347 45.43 28.00 -24.95
CA GLY A 347 45.55 28.65 -26.24
C GLY A 347 47.02 28.65 -26.62
N GLU A 348 47.35 28.00 -27.73
CA GLU A 348 48.58 28.23 -28.44
C GLU A 348 48.59 29.71 -28.85
N LYS A 349 49.45 30.47 -28.22
CA LYS A 349 49.87 31.78 -28.74
C LYS A 349 50.66 31.49 -30.01
N HIS A 350 50.09 31.74 -31.16
CA HIS A 350 50.85 31.96 -32.36
C HIS A 350 51.50 33.33 -32.23
N GLU A 351 52.86 33.34 -32.18
CA GLU A 351 53.66 34.47 -32.52
C GLU A 351 53.57 34.77 -34.02
#